data_5730093953ec6c02cbdbb13888df5e09
#
_entry.id   5730093953ec6c02cbdbb13888df5e09
#
_cell.length_a   1.000
_cell.length_b   1.000
_cell.length_c   1.000
_cell.angle_alpha   90.00
_cell.angle_beta   90.00
_cell.angle_gamma   90.00
#
_symmetry.space_group_name_H-M   'P 1'
#
loop_
_entity.id
_entity.type
_entity.pdbx_description
1 polymer ?
#
loop_
_entity_poly.entity_id
_entity_poly.type
_entity_poly.pdbx_seq_one_letter_code
_entity_poly.pdbx_strand_id
1 'polypeptide(L)'
;MGRSANEKRNGVPLIHGASDLPSVTVDDYNLELRDGDGFLGDRANKFAFQEKLDAWRKRVRKGGDDPLGQALTQDLSKKQVDALLRGDDKEAAALIIGAVDDFAGELASVLERFLQQKHWKNTERVVIGGGFRGSAVGELAIARAMVLLKAEGIKIELSPIVHHPDDAGLIGAAHLMPAWMLKGHKAILAIDIGGTNIRVGIVELHLKDETDLSKAKVWKSDIWRHADDKPNRSTTIEGLVGMIEKLIAKADKADLAPAPVIGVACPGVINEDGSILRGGQNLPGGNWESEHFNLPAALKDAIPQIRDHETFVIMHNDAVVQGLSQIPFVQNASSWGILTIGTGLGNAHFSNKAEN
;
A
#
# COMPACT_ATOMS: atom_id res chain seq x y z
N MET A 1 -13.28 -24.06 -42.65
CA MET A 1 -14.10 -24.31 -41.45
C MET A 1 -13.86 -23.16 -40.49
N GLY A 2 -14.83 -22.25 -40.46
CA GLY A 2 -14.71 -20.97 -39.76
C GLY A 2 -14.84 -21.14 -38.24
N ARG A 3 -13.88 -20.63 -37.47
CA ARG A 3 -14.06 -20.38 -36.06
C ARG A 3 -14.93 -19.12 -35.88
N SER A 4 -16.03 -19.31 -35.20
CA SER A 4 -17.06 -18.34 -34.90
C SER A 4 -16.47 -17.09 -34.21
N ALA A 5 -16.78 -15.91 -34.80
CA ALA A 5 -16.44 -14.58 -34.34
C ALA A 5 -17.37 -14.11 -33.20
N ASN A 6 -17.61 -14.92 -32.17
CA ASN A 6 -18.62 -14.56 -31.15
C ASN A 6 -18.24 -14.89 -29.70
N GLU A 7 -16.97 -14.72 -29.33
CA GLU A 7 -16.52 -14.77 -27.92
C GLU A 7 -15.69 -13.54 -27.54
N LYS A 8 -16.14 -12.37 -27.89
CA LYS A 8 -15.76 -11.12 -27.17
C LYS A 8 -16.81 -10.84 -26.11
N ARG A 9 -16.95 -11.71 -25.13
CA ARG A 9 -17.59 -11.37 -23.87
C ARG A 9 -16.54 -10.76 -22.95
N ASN A 10 -16.80 -9.55 -22.49
CA ASN A 10 -16.05 -8.66 -21.61
C ASN A 10 -15.61 -9.31 -20.29
N GLY A 11 -14.68 -10.25 -20.33
CA GLY A 11 -14.10 -10.84 -19.13
C GLY A 11 -12.60 -10.51 -19.11
N VAL A 12 -12.21 -9.51 -18.32
CA VAL A 12 -10.82 -9.38 -17.88
C VAL A 12 -10.47 -10.69 -17.18
N PRO A 13 -9.45 -11.44 -17.64
CA PRO A 13 -9.08 -12.68 -16.97
C PRO A 13 -8.67 -12.37 -15.54
N LEU A 14 -9.23 -13.12 -14.58
CA LEU A 14 -8.88 -13.00 -13.16
C LEU A 14 -7.62 -13.80 -12.90
N ILE A 15 -6.48 -13.19 -13.16
CA ILE A 15 -5.16 -13.75 -12.92
C ILE A 15 -4.44 -12.92 -11.85
N HIS A 16 -3.60 -13.56 -11.05
CA HIS A 16 -2.79 -12.87 -10.05
C HIS A 16 -1.79 -11.94 -10.75
N GLY A 17 -1.41 -10.86 -10.09
CA GLY A 17 -0.41 -9.93 -10.64
C GLY A 17 -0.73 -9.32 -12.00
N ALA A 18 -2.02 -9.33 -12.41
CA ALA A 18 -2.44 -8.90 -13.74
C ALA A 18 -2.12 -7.42 -13.99
N SER A 19 -1.52 -7.14 -15.15
CA SER A 19 -1.37 -5.75 -15.60
C SER A 19 -2.68 -5.13 -16.08
N ASP A 20 -3.61 -5.93 -16.58
CA ASP A 20 -4.92 -5.48 -17.04
C ASP A 20 -6.00 -5.73 -15.98
N LEU A 21 -6.29 -4.70 -15.16
CA LEU A 21 -7.30 -4.75 -14.10
C LEU A 21 -8.63 -4.12 -14.56
N PRO A 22 -9.73 -4.30 -13.83
CA PRO A 22 -11.05 -3.84 -14.28
C PRO A 22 -11.12 -2.37 -14.71
N SER A 23 -10.52 -1.46 -13.92
CA SER A 23 -10.63 0.00 -14.13
C SER A 23 -9.34 0.66 -14.59
N VAL A 24 -8.20 -0.01 -14.48
CA VAL A 24 -6.88 0.54 -14.78
C VAL A 24 -5.99 -0.50 -15.45
N THR A 25 -4.98 -0.01 -16.16
CA THR A 25 -3.79 -0.81 -16.52
C THR A 25 -2.70 -0.50 -15.52
N VAL A 26 -2.06 -1.53 -14.94
CA VAL A 26 -0.85 -1.42 -14.14
C VAL A 26 0.33 -1.42 -15.09
N ASP A 27 0.93 -0.26 -15.32
CA ASP A 27 2.00 -0.10 -16.30
C ASP A 27 3.35 -0.58 -15.78
N ASP A 28 3.57 -0.40 -14.46
CA ASP A 28 4.80 -0.79 -13.77
C ASP A 28 4.54 -0.87 -12.25
N TYR A 29 5.28 -1.70 -11.55
CA TYR A 29 5.26 -1.75 -10.09
C TYR A 29 6.51 -2.43 -9.53
N ASN A 30 6.78 -2.19 -8.26
CA ASN A 30 7.96 -2.72 -7.55
C ASN A 30 9.28 -2.39 -8.29
N LEU A 31 9.34 -1.18 -8.85
CA LEU A 31 10.51 -0.71 -9.58
C LEU A 31 11.63 -0.38 -8.57
N GLU A 32 12.77 -1.03 -8.76
CA GLU A 32 13.97 -0.85 -7.94
C GLU A 32 14.97 0.06 -8.66
N LEU A 33 14.93 1.34 -8.36
CA LEU A 33 15.91 2.28 -8.88
C LEU A 33 17.17 2.31 -8.00
N ARG A 34 18.33 2.34 -8.65
CA ARG A 34 19.64 2.40 -7.98
C ARG A 34 20.44 3.60 -8.47
N ASP A 35 21.27 4.12 -7.58
CA ASP A 35 22.40 4.99 -7.91
C ASP A 35 23.69 4.42 -7.30
N GLY A 36 24.79 5.19 -7.33
CA GLY A 36 26.08 4.71 -6.80
C GLY A 36 26.05 4.37 -5.32
N ASP A 37 25.08 4.89 -4.56
CA ASP A 37 24.98 4.76 -3.11
C ASP A 37 23.99 3.66 -2.67
N GLY A 38 23.27 3.01 -3.60
CA GLY A 38 22.34 1.93 -3.28
C GLY A 38 20.94 2.10 -3.88
N PHE A 39 19.91 1.62 -3.19
CA PHE A 39 18.53 1.78 -3.62
C PHE A 39 18.01 3.19 -3.33
N LEU A 40 17.46 3.85 -4.35
CA LEU A 40 16.85 5.17 -4.19
C LEU A 40 15.69 5.17 -3.17
N GLY A 41 14.96 4.06 -3.08
CA GLY A 41 13.89 3.89 -2.11
C GLY A 41 14.33 4.01 -0.65
N ASP A 42 15.59 3.68 -0.36
CA ASP A 42 16.13 3.79 1.00
C ASP A 42 16.26 5.26 1.44
N ARG A 43 16.33 6.21 0.51
CA ARG A 43 16.38 7.64 0.79
C ARG A 43 15.01 8.26 1.10
N ALA A 44 13.90 7.54 0.82
CA ALA A 44 12.54 8.03 0.97
C ALA A 44 11.64 7.04 1.75
N ASN A 45 12.18 6.34 2.74
CA ASN A 45 11.44 5.47 3.65
C ASN A 45 11.40 6.07 5.08
N LYS A 46 10.72 5.38 6.01
CA LYS A 46 10.62 5.84 7.40
C LYS A 46 11.97 5.94 8.12
N PHE A 47 12.92 5.08 7.76
CA PHE A 47 14.25 5.08 8.38
C PHE A 47 15.07 6.28 7.91
N ALA A 48 14.97 6.65 6.64
CA ALA A 48 15.60 7.86 6.12
C ALA A 48 15.15 9.11 6.88
N PHE A 49 13.85 9.25 7.18
CA PHE A 49 13.38 10.34 8.02
C PHE A 49 13.98 10.29 9.44
N GLN A 50 14.02 9.11 10.05
CA GLN A 50 14.63 8.95 11.39
C GLN A 50 16.12 9.31 11.40
N GLU A 51 16.86 8.97 10.36
CA GLU A 51 18.27 9.34 10.19
C GLU A 51 18.46 10.85 10.06
N LYS A 52 17.62 11.54 9.27
CA LYS A 52 17.66 13.02 9.17
C LYS A 52 17.39 13.64 10.54
N LEU A 53 16.36 13.18 11.24
CA LEU A 53 16.03 13.67 12.58
C LEU A 53 17.17 13.42 13.58
N ASP A 54 17.78 12.24 13.57
CA ASP A 54 18.91 11.90 14.43
C ASP A 54 20.16 12.76 14.10
N ALA A 55 20.41 13.05 12.81
CA ALA A 55 21.49 13.93 12.39
C ALA A 55 21.31 15.36 12.92
N TRP A 56 20.10 15.91 12.91
CA TRP A 56 19.80 17.20 13.49
C TRP A 56 19.99 17.21 15.02
N ARG A 57 19.48 16.20 15.70
CA ARG A 57 19.66 16.03 17.16
C ARG A 57 21.14 15.97 17.55
N LYS A 58 21.95 15.21 16.79
CA LYS A 58 23.40 15.14 17.00
C LYS A 58 24.10 16.50 16.82
N ARG A 59 23.63 17.33 15.89
CA ARG A 59 24.18 18.69 15.70
C ARG A 59 23.87 19.59 16.89
N VAL A 60 22.61 19.58 17.35
CA VAL A 60 22.16 20.41 18.48
C VAL A 60 22.87 20.02 19.78
N ARG A 61 23.04 18.72 20.05
CA ARG A 61 23.76 18.20 21.23
C ARG A 61 25.22 18.64 21.33
N LYS A 62 25.83 19.09 20.23
CA LYS A 62 27.18 19.68 20.27
C LYS A 62 27.21 21.10 20.86
N GLY A 63 26.11 21.81 20.79
CA GLY A 63 25.98 23.20 21.24
C GLY A 63 25.13 23.40 22.48
N GLY A 64 24.37 22.38 22.91
CA GLY A 64 23.47 22.49 24.06
C GLY A 64 22.62 21.25 24.28
N ASP A 65 21.52 21.41 24.98
CA ASP A 65 20.57 20.35 25.25
C ASP A 65 19.72 20.02 24.03
N ASP A 66 19.33 18.76 23.90
CA ASP A 66 18.43 18.28 22.83
C ASP A 66 16.98 18.60 23.21
N PRO A 67 16.28 19.47 22.45
CA PRO A 67 14.90 19.84 22.76
C PRO A 67 13.90 18.68 22.64
N LEU A 68 14.29 17.56 21.98
CA LEU A 68 13.49 16.34 21.94
C LEU A 68 13.78 15.41 23.12
N GLY A 69 14.66 15.80 24.06
CA GLY A 69 15.00 15.05 25.27
C GLY A 69 16.00 13.92 25.04
N GLN A 70 16.07 12.99 26.00
CA GLN A 70 17.09 11.93 26.05
C GLN A 70 16.72 10.63 25.31
N ALA A 71 15.44 10.45 24.94
CA ALA A 71 14.99 9.25 24.24
C ALA A 71 15.73 9.10 22.89
N LEU A 72 16.01 7.86 22.47
CA LEU A 72 16.57 7.62 21.15
C LEU A 72 15.56 8.01 20.07
N THR A 73 16.03 8.46 18.90
CA THR A 73 15.16 8.87 17.78
C THR A 73 14.23 7.74 17.36
N GLN A 74 14.71 6.51 17.35
CA GLN A 74 13.94 5.31 16.99
C GLN A 74 12.81 4.98 17.99
N ASP A 75 12.92 5.43 19.25
CA ASP A 75 11.95 5.19 20.31
C ASP A 75 10.85 6.27 20.34
N LEU A 76 11.03 7.37 19.60
CA LEU A 76 10.02 8.40 19.47
C LEU A 76 8.89 7.91 18.55
N SER A 77 7.71 7.76 19.10
CA SER A 77 6.51 7.45 18.30
C SER A 77 6.12 8.64 17.40
N LYS A 78 5.45 8.35 16.28
CA LYS A 78 4.91 9.41 15.40
C LYS A 78 4.07 10.42 16.17
N LYS A 79 3.22 9.96 17.08
CA LYS A 79 2.36 10.82 17.90
C LYS A 79 3.17 11.79 18.77
N GLN A 80 4.30 11.34 19.33
CA GLN A 80 5.20 12.21 20.10
C GLN A 80 5.86 13.25 19.19
N VAL A 81 6.39 12.84 18.03
CA VAL A 81 7.01 13.77 17.08
C VAL A 81 6.00 14.79 16.57
N ASP A 82 4.78 14.38 16.24
CA ASP A 82 3.68 15.27 15.83
C ASP A 82 3.28 16.25 16.95
N ALA A 83 3.26 15.77 18.20
CA ALA A 83 2.97 16.64 19.35
C ALA A 83 4.05 17.69 19.58
N LEU A 84 5.33 17.33 19.43
CA LEU A 84 6.46 18.27 19.53
C LEU A 84 6.45 19.27 18.38
N LEU A 85 6.14 18.82 17.14
CA LEU A 85 6.02 19.72 15.99
C LEU A 85 4.94 20.79 16.17
N ARG A 86 3.82 20.43 16.81
CA ARG A 86 2.66 21.33 17.04
C ARG A 86 2.69 22.03 18.38
N GLY A 87 3.65 21.69 19.24
CA GLY A 87 3.74 22.19 20.60
C GLY A 87 4.27 23.63 20.71
N ASP A 88 4.36 24.10 21.96
CA ASP A 88 4.83 25.45 22.27
C ASP A 88 6.37 25.56 22.26
N ASP A 89 7.09 24.46 22.34
CA ASP A 89 8.55 24.42 22.23
C ASP A 89 8.98 24.69 20.78
N LYS A 90 9.43 25.91 20.55
CA LYS A 90 9.85 26.38 19.23
C LYS A 90 11.16 25.78 18.74
N GLU A 91 12.05 25.39 19.66
CA GLU A 91 13.31 24.73 19.32
C GLU A 91 13.06 23.27 18.89
N ALA A 92 12.20 22.54 19.62
CA ALA A 92 11.79 21.20 19.22
C ALA A 92 11.09 21.22 17.85
N ALA A 93 10.15 22.14 17.64
CA ALA A 93 9.45 22.27 16.37
C ALA A 93 10.42 22.63 15.22
N ALA A 94 11.34 23.58 15.42
CA ALA A 94 12.32 23.97 14.41
C ALA A 94 13.28 22.86 14.05
N LEU A 95 13.71 22.05 15.02
CA LEU A 95 14.57 20.89 14.78
C LEU A 95 13.83 19.83 13.91
N ILE A 96 12.56 19.55 14.21
CA ILE A 96 11.75 18.61 13.43
C ILE A 96 11.54 19.16 12.01
N ILE A 97 11.25 20.45 11.84
CA ILE A 97 11.11 21.11 10.52
C ILE A 97 12.40 20.96 9.70
N GLY A 98 13.57 21.13 10.31
CA GLY A 98 14.84 20.89 9.61
C GLY A 98 14.98 19.48 9.08
N ALA A 99 14.59 18.47 9.86
CA ALA A 99 14.58 17.08 9.41
C ALA A 99 13.53 16.81 8.31
N VAL A 100 12.37 17.47 8.38
CA VAL A 100 11.33 17.43 7.34
C VAL A 100 11.82 18.04 6.04
N ASP A 101 12.51 19.19 6.07
CA ASP A 101 13.05 19.84 4.88
C ASP A 101 14.11 18.96 4.20
N ASP A 102 15.02 18.36 4.98
CA ASP A 102 16.04 17.45 4.45
C ASP A 102 15.39 16.21 3.82
N PHE A 103 14.39 15.61 4.49
CA PHE A 103 13.68 14.44 3.98
C PHE A 103 12.83 14.79 2.73
N ALA A 104 12.19 15.93 2.70
CA ALA A 104 11.39 16.37 1.56
C ALA A 104 12.28 16.61 0.31
N GLY A 105 13.51 17.06 0.48
CA GLY A 105 14.51 17.15 -0.58
C GLY A 105 14.85 15.78 -1.17
N GLU A 106 15.06 14.76 -0.31
CA GLU A 106 15.28 13.39 -0.76
C GLU A 106 14.06 12.83 -1.49
N LEU A 107 12.86 13.02 -0.92
CA LEU A 107 11.62 12.57 -1.55
C LEU A 107 11.40 13.21 -2.92
N ALA A 108 11.65 14.49 -3.06
CA ALA A 108 11.57 15.20 -4.35
C ALA A 108 12.58 14.63 -5.37
N SER A 109 13.83 14.42 -4.95
CA SER A 109 14.87 13.83 -5.80
C SER A 109 14.51 12.39 -6.23
N VAL A 110 13.98 11.58 -5.32
CA VAL A 110 13.52 10.23 -5.64
C VAL A 110 12.36 10.25 -6.64
N LEU A 111 11.38 11.13 -6.44
CA LEU A 111 10.25 11.32 -7.36
C LEU A 111 10.74 11.73 -8.76
N GLU A 112 11.66 12.69 -8.84
CA GLU A 112 12.23 13.11 -10.13
C GLU A 112 12.85 11.93 -10.89
N ARG A 113 13.56 11.04 -10.19
CA ARG A 113 14.15 9.84 -10.79
C ARG A 113 13.10 8.83 -11.26
N PHE A 114 11.97 8.69 -10.54
CA PHE A 114 10.83 7.90 -11.02
C PHE A 114 10.24 8.50 -12.29
N LEU A 115 10.01 9.82 -12.33
CA LEU A 115 9.43 10.52 -13.49
C LEU A 115 10.29 10.45 -14.76
N GLN A 116 11.59 10.14 -14.63
CA GLN A 116 12.49 9.88 -15.75
C GLN A 116 12.32 8.46 -16.33
N GLN A 117 11.65 7.53 -15.63
CA GLN A 117 11.45 6.16 -16.09
C GLN A 117 10.38 6.10 -17.18
N LYS A 118 10.49 5.09 -18.08
CA LYS A 118 9.65 4.97 -19.28
C LYS A 118 8.15 5.06 -18.97
N HIS A 119 7.68 4.30 -18.00
CA HIS A 119 6.25 4.22 -17.65
C HIS A 119 5.79 5.39 -16.78
N TRP A 120 6.70 6.10 -16.10
CA TRP A 120 6.42 7.24 -15.23
C TRP A 120 6.53 8.61 -15.92
N LYS A 121 6.99 8.64 -17.18
CA LYS A 121 7.39 9.89 -17.85
C LYS A 121 6.26 10.91 -18.04
N ASN A 122 5.03 10.43 -18.20
CA ASN A 122 3.85 11.28 -18.43
C ASN A 122 2.89 11.27 -17.23
N THR A 123 3.40 10.98 -16.06
CA THR A 123 2.62 10.96 -14.83
C THR A 123 2.07 12.35 -14.50
N GLU A 124 0.76 12.45 -14.33
CA GLU A 124 0.07 13.70 -14.01
C GLU A 124 -0.05 13.89 -12.49
N ARG A 125 -0.20 12.78 -11.76
CA ARG A 125 -0.38 12.76 -10.30
C ARG A 125 0.40 11.62 -9.67
N VAL A 126 0.98 11.88 -8.50
CA VAL A 126 1.50 10.82 -7.62
C VAL A 126 0.82 10.89 -6.26
N VAL A 127 0.24 9.77 -5.87
CA VAL A 127 -0.34 9.60 -4.54
C VAL A 127 0.72 9.10 -3.58
N ILE A 128 0.81 9.69 -2.40
CA ILE A 128 1.74 9.26 -1.35
C ILE A 128 0.94 8.51 -0.27
N GLY A 129 1.20 7.21 -0.21
CA GLY A 129 0.61 6.28 0.75
C GLY A 129 1.58 5.81 1.83
N GLY A 130 1.19 4.73 2.49
CA GLY A 130 1.99 4.11 3.54
C GLY A 130 1.90 4.80 4.89
N GLY A 131 2.46 4.14 5.90
CA GLY A 131 2.29 4.57 7.28
C GLY A 131 2.90 5.94 7.62
N PHE A 132 3.87 6.44 6.85
CA PHE A 132 4.48 7.75 7.07
C PHE A 132 3.48 8.89 6.85
N ARG A 133 2.62 8.78 5.85
CA ARG A 133 1.57 9.77 5.52
C ARG A 133 0.63 10.06 6.70
N GLY A 134 0.35 9.07 7.54
CA GLY A 134 -0.57 9.21 8.67
C GLY A 134 -0.01 10.02 9.86
N SER A 135 0.79 11.07 9.60
CA SER A 135 1.38 11.96 10.60
C SER A 135 1.46 13.39 10.08
N ALA A 136 1.44 14.38 10.98
CA ALA A 136 1.63 15.79 10.60
C ALA A 136 2.99 16.03 9.92
N VAL A 137 4.01 15.34 10.40
CA VAL A 137 5.35 15.33 9.80
C VAL A 137 5.31 14.82 8.37
N GLY A 138 4.61 13.70 8.13
CA GLY A 138 4.46 13.14 6.78
C GLY A 138 3.69 14.05 5.84
N GLU A 139 2.60 14.64 6.28
CA GLU A 139 1.82 15.61 5.49
C GLU A 139 2.65 16.85 5.13
N LEU A 140 3.43 17.37 6.08
CA LEU A 140 4.31 18.51 5.83
C LEU A 140 5.44 18.15 4.86
N ALA A 141 6.04 16.97 4.97
CA ALA A 141 7.09 16.50 4.08
C ALA A 141 6.58 16.34 2.63
N ILE A 142 5.38 15.80 2.44
CA ILE A 142 4.75 15.67 1.12
C ILE A 142 4.49 17.05 0.51
N ALA A 143 3.90 17.97 1.28
CA ALA A 143 3.64 19.34 0.83
C ALA A 143 4.94 20.06 0.47
N ARG A 144 5.99 19.87 1.26
CA ARG A 144 7.31 20.48 1.01
C ARG A 144 7.97 19.91 -0.25
N ALA A 145 7.93 18.58 -0.44
CA ALA A 145 8.43 17.94 -1.66
C ALA A 145 7.70 18.45 -2.91
N MET A 146 6.38 18.65 -2.84
CA MET A 146 5.60 19.23 -3.94
C MET A 146 6.08 20.66 -4.29
N VAL A 147 6.37 21.49 -3.28
CA VAL A 147 6.90 22.85 -3.50
C VAL A 147 8.27 22.80 -4.16
N LEU A 148 9.15 21.87 -3.74
CA LEU A 148 10.48 21.70 -4.32
C LEU A 148 10.39 21.29 -5.80
N LEU A 149 9.58 20.25 -6.12
CA LEU A 149 9.37 19.83 -7.51
C LEU A 149 8.81 20.96 -8.39
N LYS A 150 7.88 21.74 -7.85
CA LYS A 150 7.33 22.91 -8.55
C LYS A 150 8.41 23.99 -8.79
N ALA A 151 9.32 24.22 -7.84
CA ALA A 151 10.42 25.16 -7.99
C ALA A 151 11.40 24.73 -9.09
N GLU A 152 11.59 23.42 -9.28
CA GLU A 152 12.39 22.84 -10.37
C GLU A 152 11.63 22.79 -11.72
N GLY A 153 10.41 23.33 -11.79
CA GLY A 153 9.60 23.37 -13.01
C GLY A 153 8.89 22.04 -13.34
N ILE A 154 8.92 21.08 -12.44
CA ILE A 154 8.24 19.78 -12.60
C ILE A 154 6.75 19.96 -12.31
N LYS A 155 5.93 19.76 -13.35
CA LYS A 155 4.47 19.90 -13.26
C LYS A 155 3.84 18.56 -12.89
N ILE A 156 3.78 18.28 -11.61
CA ILE A 156 3.13 17.09 -11.07
C ILE A 156 2.29 17.44 -9.87
N GLU A 157 1.18 16.77 -9.68
CA GLU A 157 0.37 16.87 -8.46
C GLU A 157 0.80 15.77 -7.49
N LEU A 158 1.20 16.15 -6.28
CA LEU A 158 1.38 15.23 -5.17
C LEU A 158 0.18 15.32 -4.24
N SER A 159 -0.42 14.19 -3.91
CA SER A 159 -1.53 14.13 -2.97
C SER A 159 -1.34 12.99 -1.96
N PRO A 160 -1.73 13.19 -0.70
CA PRO A 160 -1.77 12.07 0.23
C PRO A 160 -2.90 11.11 -0.16
N ILE A 161 -2.71 9.81 0.13
CA ILE A 161 -3.74 8.79 -0.04
C ILE A 161 -5.00 9.18 0.77
N VAL A 162 -6.18 9.01 0.19
CA VAL A 162 -7.46 9.42 0.80
C VAL A 162 -7.79 8.57 2.01
N HIS A 163 -7.74 7.25 1.85
CA HIS A 163 -8.05 6.31 2.93
C HIS A 163 -6.95 6.30 3.99
N HIS A 164 -7.33 5.92 5.22
CA HIS A 164 -6.34 5.68 6.26
C HIS A 164 -5.30 4.64 5.77
N PRO A 165 -4.01 4.81 6.03
CA PRO A 165 -2.99 3.87 5.55
C PRO A 165 -3.22 2.40 5.96
N ASP A 166 -3.87 2.16 7.10
CA ASP A 166 -4.19 0.82 7.56
C ASP A 166 -5.39 0.19 6.82
N ASP A 167 -6.22 1.01 6.17
CA ASP A 167 -7.43 0.57 5.45
C ASP A 167 -7.22 0.50 3.94
N ALA A 168 -6.28 1.29 3.42
CA ALA A 168 -6.09 1.46 1.97
C ALA A 168 -5.81 0.14 1.24
N GLY A 169 -4.93 -0.71 1.78
CA GLY A 169 -4.65 -2.03 1.20
C GLY A 169 -5.87 -2.95 1.22
N LEU A 170 -6.65 -2.90 2.31
CA LEU A 170 -7.88 -3.70 2.41
C LEU A 170 -8.95 -3.21 1.42
N ILE A 171 -9.19 -1.90 1.34
CA ILE A 171 -10.19 -1.31 0.42
C ILE A 171 -9.76 -1.53 -1.04
N GLY A 172 -8.49 -1.33 -1.35
CA GLY A 172 -7.94 -1.52 -2.69
C GLY A 172 -8.13 -2.95 -3.21
N ALA A 173 -8.14 -3.94 -2.32
CA ALA A 173 -8.40 -5.32 -2.69
C ALA A 173 -9.77 -5.53 -3.37
N ALA A 174 -10.78 -4.69 -3.08
CA ALA A 174 -12.07 -4.77 -3.76
C ALA A 174 -11.98 -4.42 -5.25
N HIS A 175 -11.04 -3.57 -5.65
CA HIS A 175 -10.83 -3.18 -7.04
C HIS A 175 -10.07 -4.22 -7.89
N LEU A 176 -9.55 -5.29 -7.28
CA LEU A 176 -8.99 -6.43 -8.03
C LEU A 176 -10.07 -7.23 -8.76
N MET A 177 -11.32 -7.14 -8.31
CA MET A 177 -12.44 -7.90 -8.84
C MET A 177 -13.30 -7.08 -9.80
N PRO A 178 -13.78 -7.68 -10.89
CA PRO A 178 -14.75 -7.04 -11.75
C PRO A 178 -16.11 -6.91 -11.03
N ALA A 179 -16.85 -5.84 -11.35
CA ALA A 179 -18.11 -5.49 -10.70
C ALA A 179 -19.14 -6.63 -10.63
N TRP A 180 -19.14 -7.54 -11.64
CA TRP A 180 -20.09 -8.66 -11.65
C TRP A 180 -19.87 -9.67 -10.51
N MET A 181 -18.62 -9.83 -10.03
CA MET A 181 -18.30 -10.70 -8.88
C MET A 181 -18.76 -10.09 -7.55
N LEU A 182 -18.81 -8.79 -7.48
CA LEU A 182 -19.22 -8.06 -6.27
C LEU A 182 -20.74 -7.88 -6.21
N LYS A 183 -21.42 -8.05 -7.35
CA LYS A 183 -22.86 -7.82 -7.47
C LYS A 183 -23.65 -8.77 -6.57
N GLY A 184 -24.52 -8.20 -5.73
CA GLY A 184 -25.34 -8.97 -4.79
C GLY A 184 -24.68 -9.25 -3.44
N HIS A 185 -23.40 -8.94 -3.28
CA HIS A 185 -22.67 -9.05 -2.03
C HIS A 185 -22.57 -7.72 -1.32
N LYS A 186 -22.51 -7.75 0.02
CA LYS A 186 -22.36 -6.54 0.85
C LYS A 186 -20.90 -6.23 1.16
N ALA A 187 -20.05 -7.25 1.16
CA ALA A 187 -18.66 -7.14 1.60
C ALA A 187 -17.74 -8.14 0.89
N ILE A 188 -16.43 -7.96 1.08
CA ILE A 188 -15.38 -8.94 0.75
C ILE A 188 -14.47 -9.15 1.96
N LEU A 189 -13.67 -10.22 1.90
CA LEU A 189 -12.50 -10.41 2.76
C LEU A 189 -11.26 -9.87 2.05
N ALA A 190 -10.41 -9.20 2.80
CA ALA A 190 -9.17 -8.62 2.31
C ALA A 190 -8.01 -8.87 3.26
N ILE A 191 -6.81 -9.05 2.71
CA ILE A 191 -5.54 -9.23 3.42
C ILE A 191 -4.57 -8.19 2.90
N ASP A 192 -3.87 -7.50 3.80
CA ASP A 192 -2.75 -6.60 3.50
C ASP A 192 -1.52 -7.04 4.28
N ILE A 193 -0.54 -7.60 3.58
CA ILE A 193 0.72 -8.08 4.16
C ILE A 193 1.78 -7.00 3.94
N GLY A 194 2.19 -6.35 5.02
CA GLY A 194 3.30 -5.40 4.99
C GLY A 194 4.53 -5.95 5.70
N GLY A 195 5.67 -5.28 5.57
CA GLY A 195 6.93 -5.71 6.17
C GLY A 195 6.97 -5.70 7.71
N THR A 196 5.96 -5.15 8.38
CA THR A 196 5.90 -5.08 9.85
C THR A 196 4.59 -5.66 10.39
N ASN A 197 3.50 -5.41 9.71
CA ASN A 197 2.16 -5.81 10.12
C ASN A 197 1.47 -6.60 9.01
N ILE A 198 0.64 -7.55 9.43
CA ILE A 198 -0.36 -8.18 8.59
C ILE A 198 -1.73 -7.68 9.05
N ARG A 199 -2.58 -7.30 8.10
CA ARG A 199 -3.94 -6.89 8.34
C ARG A 199 -4.89 -7.82 7.61
N VAL A 200 -5.93 -8.25 8.28
CA VAL A 200 -7.05 -8.98 7.67
C VAL A 200 -8.32 -8.22 8.01
N GLY A 201 -9.16 -7.98 7.01
CA GLY A 201 -10.35 -7.18 7.21
C GLY A 201 -11.53 -7.61 6.36
N ILE A 202 -12.70 -7.15 6.77
CA ILE A 202 -13.92 -7.18 5.99
C ILE A 202 -14.18 -5.78 5.48
N VAL A 203 -14.31 -5.64 4.17
CA VAL A 203 -14.60 -4.38 3.49
C VAL A 203 -16.05 -4.37 3.04
N GLU A 204 -16.86 -3.47 3.60
CA GLU A 204 -18.20 -3.18 3.09
C GLU A 204 -18.09 -2.41 1.79
N LEU A 205 -18.80 -2.86 0.77
CA LEU A 205 -18.68 -2.35 -0.60
C LEU A 205 -19.56 -1.11 -0.87
N HIS A 206 -20.68 -0.99 -0.18
CA HIS A 206 -21.65 0.12 -0.36
C HIS A 206 -22.08 0.37 -1.81
N LEU A 207 -22.15 -0.67 -2.64
CA LEU A 207 -22.49 -0.58 -4.08
C LEU A 207 -23.89 -0.04 -4.38
N LYS A 208 -24.78 0.03 -3.39
CA LYS A 208 -26.07 0.67 -3.51
C LYS A 208 -26.00 2.20 -3.44
N ASP A 209 -24.97 2.70 -2.75
CA ASP A 209 -24.76 4.13 -2.56
C ASP A 209 -23.92 4.68 -3.71
N GLU A 210 -22.79 3.99 -4.04
CA GLU A 210 -21.93 4.34 -5.16
C GLU A 210 -21.35 3.06 -5.79
N THR A 211 -21.38 2.96 -7.11
CA THR A 211 -20.92 1.76 -7.83
C THR A 211 -19.41 1.71 -8.06
N ASP A 212 -18.72 2.83 -7.89
CA ASP A 212 -17.27 3.00 -8.09
C ASP A 212 -16.43 2.63 -6.88
N LEU A 213 -17.05 2.11 -5.80
CA LEU A 213 -16.43 1.78 -4.52
C LEU A 213 -15.87 2.99 -3.74
N SER A 214 -16.19 4.23 -4.11
CA SER A 214 -15.76 5.44 -3.36
C SER A 214 -16.28 5.46 -1.92
N LYS A 215 -17.38 4.74 -1.65
CA LYS A 215 -17.96 4.57 -0.31
C LYS A 215 -17.53 3.30 0.40
N ALA A 216 -16.68 2.48 -0.22
CA ALA A 216 -16.18 1.28 0.42
C ALA A 216 -15.41 1.62 1.71
N LYS A 217 -15.61 0.85 2.75
CA LYS A 217 -14.98 1.07 4.05
C LYS A 217 -14.67 -0.24 4.76
N VAL A 218 -13.66 -0.23 5.59
CA VAL A 218 -13.36 -1.37 6.47
C VAL A 218 -14.41 -1.41 7.58
N TRP A 219 -15.23 -2.47 7.57
CA TRP A 219 -16.21 -2.72 8.64
C TRP A 219 -15.53 -3.18 9.93
N LYS A 220 -14.58 -4.11 9.77
CA LYS A 220 -13.79 -4.67 10.87
C LYS A 220 -12.48 -5.24 10.36
N SER A 221 -11.42 -5.04 11.11
CA SER A 221 -10.12 -5.62 10.84
C SER A 221 -9.45 -6.13 12.11
N ASP A 222 -8.56 -7.09 11.93
CA ASP A 222 -7.60 -7.52 12.95
C ASP A 222 -6.19 -7.22 12.40
N ILE A 223 -5.28 -6.80 13.27
CA ILE A 223 -3.89 -6.47 12.94
C ILE A 223 -2.97 -7.38 13.74
N TRP A 224 -2.03 -8.00 13.05
CA TRP A 224 -0.95 -8.77 13.65
C TRP A 224 0.40 -8.12 13.36
N ARG A 225 1.11 -7.72 14.42
CA ARG A 225 2.46 -7.16 14.31
C ARG A 225 3.50 -8.29 14.25
N HIS A 226 3.54 -8.98 13.12
CA HIS A 226 4.40 -10.16 12.90
C HIS A 226 5.89 -9.87 13.07
N ALA A 227 6.33 -8.63 12.88
CA ALA A 227 7.73 -8.24 13.09
C ALA A 227 8.22 -8.47 14.52
N ASP A 228 7.32 -8.39 15.51
CA ASP A 228 7.66 -8.63 16.93
C ASP A 228 7.77 -10.15 17.22
N ASP A 229 6.89 -10.96 16.61
CA ASP A 229 6.79 -12.41 16.84
C ASP A 229 7.77 -13.21 15.96
N LYS A 230 8.21 -12.66 14.84
CA LYS A 230 9.12 -13.28 13.84
C LYS A 230 8.69 -14.71 13.47
N PRO A 231 7.43 -14.95 13.08
CA PRO A 231 6.94 -16.27 12.77
C PRO A 231 7.62 -16.82 11.52
N ASN A 232 7.67 -18.15 11.40
CA ASN A 232 8.02 -18.78 10.13
C ASN A 232 6.80 -18.75 9.17
N ARG A 233 7.01 -19.17 7.92
CA ARG A 233 5.95 -19.14 6.88
C ARG A 233 4.71 -19.97 7.26
N SER A 234 4.89 -21.18 7.81
CA SER A 234 3.76 -22.03 8.23
C SER A 234 2.92 -21.36 9.31
N THR A 235 3.57 -20.89 10.36
CA THR A 235 2.90 -20.17 11.45
C THR A 235 2.23 -18.88 10.94
N THR A 236 2.81 -18.24 9.91
CA THR A 236 2.18 -17.07 9.29
C THR A 236 0.88 -17.44 8.59
N ILE A 237 0.86 -18.53 7.83
CA ILE A 237 -0.36 -19.02 7.16
C ILE A 237 -1.42 -19.43 8.20
N GLU A 238 -1.04 -20.17 9.22
CA GLU A 238 -1.95 -20.54 10.32
C GLU A 238 -2.57 -19.32 11.00
N GLY A 239 -1.75 -18.31 11.28
CA GLY A 239 -2.20 -17.04 11.85
C GLY A 239 -3.17 -16.29 10.93
N LEU A 240 -2.87 -16.21 9.62
CA LEU A 240 -3.75 -15.62 8.61
C LEU A 240 -5.10 -16.34 8.56
N VAL A 241 -5.09 -17.66 8.48
CA VAL A 241 -6.31 -18.50 8.46
C VAL A 241 -7.15 -18.23 9.70
N GLY A 242 -6.55 -18.27 10.90
CA GLY A 242 -7.29 -17.99 12.14
C GLY A 242 -7.89 -16.59 12.21
N MET A 243 -7.19 -15.57 11.66
CA MET A 243 -7.74 -14.22 11.57
C MET A 243 -8.94 -14.14 10.61
N ILE A 244 -8.86 -14.82 9.46
CA ILE A 244 -9.94 -14.85 8.45
C ILE A 244 -11.17 -15.57 9.03
N GLU A 245 -11.01 -16.76 9.59
CA GLU A 245 -12.11 -17.55 10.19
C GLU A 245 -12.84 -16.77 11.28
N LYS A 246 -12.09 -16.08 12.14
CA LYS A 246 -12.64 -15.20 13.18
C LYS A 246 -13.47 -14.06 12.60
N LEU A 247 -13.03 -13.48 11.47
CA LEU A 247 -13.76 -12.41 10.81
C LEU A 247 -14.98 -12.93 10.07
N ILE A 248 -14.92 -14.11 9.40
CA ILE A 248 -16.07 -14.76 8.80
C ILE A 248 -17.16 -15.00 9.87
N ALA A 249 -16.78 -15.59 11.02
CA ALA A 249 -17.71 -15.84 12.12
C ALA A 249 -18.36 -14.54 12.68
N LYS A 250 -17.63 -13.40 12.64
CA LYS A 250 -18.18 -12.09 13.01
C LYS A 250 -19.14 -11.56 11.96
N ALA A 251 -18.84 -11.73 10.67
CA ALA A 251 -19.69 -11.33 9.56
C ALA A 251 -21.02 -12.10 9.56
N ASP A 252 -20.97 -13.40 9.78
CA ASP A 252 -22.17 -14.25 9.86
C ASP A 252 -23.10 -13.81 11.00
N LYS A 253 -22.55 -13.51 12.19
CA LYS A 253 -23.31 -12.99 13.32
C LYS A 253 -23.95 -11.62 13.05
N ALA A 254 -23.37 -10.84 12.15
CA ALA A 254 -23.86 -9.49 11.78
C ALA A 254 -24.77 -9.52 10.53
N ASP A 255 -25.08 -10.69 9.99
CA ASP A 255 -25.77 -10.89 8.70
C ASP A 255 -25.13 -10.08 7.56
N LEU A 256 -23.81 -9.92 7.63
CA LEU A 256 -23.03 -9.33 6.59
C LEU A 256 -22.58 -10.44 5.65
N ALA A 257 -23.15 -10.48 4.45
CA ALA A 257 -22.89 -11.52 3.45
C ALA A 257 -21.65 -11.17 2.60
N PRO A 258 -20.43 -11.60 2.97
CA PRO A 258 -19.27 -11.39 2.13
C PRO A 258 -19.37 -12.21 0.84
N ALA A 259 -18.83 -11.69 -0.26
CA ALA A 259 -18.56 -12.47 -1.44
C ALA A 259 -17.57 -13.59 -1.10
N PRO A 260 -17.60 -14.72 -1.81
CA PRO A 260 -16.67 -15.83 -1.59
C PRO A 260 -15.27 -15.51 -2.17
N VAL A 261 -14.76 -14.33 -1.85
CA VAL A 261 -13.52 -13.77 -2.42
C VAL A 261 -12.63 -13.26 -1.31
N ILE A 262 -11.35 -13.59 -1.42
CA ILE A 262 -10.26 -13.02 -0.60
C ILE A 262 -9.33 -12.25 -1.53
N GLY A 263 -9.28 -10.94 -1.38
CA GLY A 263 -8.30 -10.10 -2.07
C GLY A 263 -7.04 -9.95 -1.22
N VAL A 264 -5.87 -10.14 -1.83
CA VAL A 264 -4.58 -10.14 -1.11
C VAL A 264 -3.64 -9.09 -1.68
N ALA A 265 -3.20 -8.18 -0.84
CA ALA A 265 -2.07 -7.30 -1.06
C ALA A 265 -0.82 -7.95 -0.45
N CYS A 266 0.22 -8.19 -1.27
CA CYS A 266 1.42 -8.90 -0.86
C CYS A 266 2.67 -8.25 -1.46
N PRO A 267 3.75 -8.02 -0.68
CA PRO A 267 5.01 -7.52 -1.22
C PRO A 267 5.58 -8.41 -2.33
N GLY A 268 6.27 -7.79 -3.27
CA GLY A 268 7.01 -8.46 -4.32
C GLY A 268 6.34 -8.41 -5.69
N VAL A 269 6.99 -9.04 -6.66
CA VAL A 269 6.49 -9.23 -8.03
C VAL A 269 5.69 -10.53 -8.06
N ILE A 270 4.42 -10.42 -8.44
CA ILE A 270 3.46 -11.52 -8.41
C ILE A 270 3.30 -12.09 -9.82
N ASN A 271 3.52 -13.38 -9.98
CA ASN A 271 3.27 -14.11 -11.21
C ASN A 271 1.77 -14.38 -11.42
N GLU A 272 1.38 -14.70 -12.65
CA GLU A 272 -0.01 -15.01 -13.04
C GLU A 272 -0.60 -16.21 -12.27
N ASP A 273 0.23 -17.14 -11.83
CA ASP A 273 -0.17 -18.30 -11.03
C ASP A 273 -0.29 -17.99 -9.53
N GLY A 274 0.08 -16.78 -9.10
CA GLY A 274 0.07 -16.35 -7.71
C GLY A 274 1.36 -16.68 -6.93
N SER A 275 2.40 -17.21 -7.57
CA SER A 275 3.72 -17.31 -6.96
C SER A 275 4.40 -15.93 -6.86
N ILE A 276 5.34 -15.78 -5.94
CA ILE A 276 6.13 -14.56 -5.79
C ILE A 276 7.45 -14.76 -6.52
N LEU A 277 7.67 -13.98 -7.59
CA LEU A 277 8.88 -14.08 -8.39
C LEU A 277 10.11 -13.55 -7.65
N ARG A 278 9.97 -12.39 -6.97
CA ARG A 278 11.02 -11.70 -6.21
C ARG A 278 10.41 -10.61 -5.33
N GLY A 279 11.17 -10.10 -4.37
CA GLY A 279 10.74 -8.99 -3.50
C GLY A 279 9.99 -9.46 -2.25
N GLY A 280 10.02 -10.77 -1.94
CA GLY A 280 9.44 -11.36 -0.75
C GLY A 280 10.30 -11.26 0.52
N GLN A 281 11.46 -10.57 0.48
CA GLN A 281 12.41 -10.49 1.61
C GLN A 281 11.85 -9.82 2.85
N ASN A 282 10.79 -9.03 2.73
CA ASN A 282 10.14 -8.37 3.86
C ASN A 282 8.99 -9.19 4.47
N LEU A 283 8.71 -10.38 3.90
CA LEU A 283 7.69 -11.27 4.41
C LEU A 283 8.18 -12.06 5.64
N PRO A 284 7.29 -12.48 6.55
CA PRO A 284 7.66 -13.23 7.74
C PRO A 284 8.37 -14.53 7.41
N GLY A 285 9.41 -14.87 8.10
CA GLY A 285 10.36 -15.97 7.96
C GLY A 285 10.04 -17.11 7.00
N GLY A 286 11.01 -17.50 6.18
CA GLY A 286 10.89 -18.56 5.20
C GLY A 286 11.10 -18.08 3.76
N ASN A 287 11.17 -19.02 2.84
CA ASN A 287 11.31 -18.73 1.41
C ASN A 287 9.93 -18.63 0.76
N TRP A 288 9.42 -17.39 0.59
CA TRP A 288 8.15 -17.09 -0.06
C TRP A 288 8.25 -17.13 -1.60
N GLU A 289 9.46 -17.07 -2.14
CA GLU A 289 9.76 -17.14 -3.58
C GLU A 289 10.01 -18.58 -4.06
N SER A 290 9.73 -19.58 -3.19
CA SER A 290 9.90 -21.00 -3.53
C SER A 290 8.92 -21.42 -4.62
N GLU A 291 9.38 -22.11 -5.65
CA GLU A 291 8.57 -22.73 -6.69
C GLU A 291 7.53 -23.76 -6.14
N HIS A 292 7.74 -24.22 -4.90
CA HIS A 292 6.84 -25.17 -4.22
C HIS A 292 5.88 -24.49 -3.26
N PHE A 293 5.75 -23.16 -3.32
CA PHE A 293 4.85 -22.42 -2.44
C PHE A 293 4.03 -21.40 -3.21
N ASN A 294 2.74 -21.42 -2.94
CA ASN A 294 1.77 -20.50 -3.50
C ASN A 294 0.82 -20.03 -2.41
N LEU A 295 0.85 -18.76 -2.06
CA LEU A 295 0.02 -18.20 -1.00
C LEU A 295 -1.49 -18.28 -1.32
N PRO A 296 -1.96 -17.89 -2.52
CA PRO A 296 -3.36 -18.04 -2.89
C PRO A 296 -3.87 -19.49 -2.76
N ALA A 297 -3.08 -20.46 -3.22
CA ALA A 297 -3.43 -21.87 -3.12
C ALA A 297 -3.50 -22.32 -1.65
N ALA A 298 -2.52 -21.98 -0.83
CA ALA A 298 -2.50 -22.32 0.59
C ALA A 298 -3.71 -21.71 1.35
N LEU A 299 -4.13 -20.49 1.02
CA LEU A 299 -5.33 -19.88 1.60
C LEU A 299 -6.61 -20.57 1.13
N LYS A 300 -6.70 -20.93 -0.17
CA LYS A 300 -7.85 -21.62 -0.72
C LYS A 300 -8.00 -23.03 -0.13
N ASP A 301 -6.89 -23.75 0.05
CA ASP A 301 -6.89 -25.10 0.65
C ASP A 301 -7.33 -25.05 2.12
N ALA A 302 -6.89 -24.04 2.87
CA ALA A 302 -7.26 -23.86 4.27
C ALA A 302 -8.70 -23.34 4.45
N ILE A 303 -9.19 -22.51 3.53
CA ILE A 303 -10.54 -21.93 3.55
C ILE A 303 -11.21 -22.24 2.21
N PRO A 304 -11.62 -23.49 1.98
CA PRO A 304 -12.14 -23.93 0.67
C PRO A 304 -13.48 -23.28 0.31
N GLN A 305 -14.24 -22.85 1.32
CA GLN A 305 -15.55 -22.24 1.12
C GLN A 305 -15.75 -21.04 2.06
N ILE A 306 -16.38 -20.01 1.53
CA ILE A 306 -16.93 -18.89 2.30
C ILE A 306 -18.45 -18.98 2.14
N ARG A 307 -19.14 -19.27 3.26
CA ARG A 307 -20.55 -19.67 3.26
C ARG A 307 -20.75 -20.93 2.38
N ASP A 308 -21.65 -20.88 1.41
CA ASP A 308 -22.00 -22.02 0.55
C ASP A 308 -21.29 -22.02 -0.81
N HIS A 309 -20.25 -21.15 -0.98
CA HIS A 309 -19.56 -20.95 -2.25
C HIS A 309 -18.07 -21.23 -2.13
N GLU A 310 -17.50 -21.80 -3.19
CA GLU A 310 -16.05 -22.03 -3.29
C GLU A 310 -15.29 -20.70 -3.17
N THR A 311 -14.24 -20.70 -2.35
CA THR A 311 -13.38 -19.53 -2.13
C THR A 311 -12.55 -19.24 -3.37
N PHE A 312 -12.59 -17.99 -3.81
CA PHE A 312 -11.70 -17.45 -4.81
C PHE A 312 -10.68 -16.52 -4.13
N VAL A 313 -9.41 -16.72 -4.41
CA VAL A 313 -8.33 -15.85 -3.89
C VAL A 313 -7.69 -15.13 -5.07
N ILE A 314 -7.53 -13.81 -4.96
CA ILE A 314 -6.82 -12.98 -5.93
C ILE A 314 -5.74 -12.17 -5.23
N MET A 315 -4.53 -12.15 -5.78
CA MET A 315 -3.38 -11.49 -5.17
C MET A 315 -2.69 -10.55 -6.14
N HIS A 316 -2.26 -9.40 -5.63
CA HIS A 316 -1.39 -8.48 -6.33
C HIS A 316 -0.38 -7.83 -5.36
N ASN A 317 0.60 -7.11 -5.94
CA ASN A 317 1.57 -6.34 -5.17
C ASN A 317 0.89 -5.34 -4.21
N ASP A 318 1.45 -5.15 -3.03
CA ASP A 318 0.91 -4.31 -1.96
C ASP A 318 0.78 -2.82 -2.36
N ALA A 319 1.78 -2.26 -3.05
CA ALA A 319 1.70 -0.87 -3.54
C ALA A 319 0.63 -0.73 -4.63
N VAL A 320 0.49 -1.74 -5.52
CA VAL A 320 -0.59 -1.77 -6.50
C VAL A 320 -1.94 -1.75 -5.79
N VAL A 321 -2.17 -2.67 -4.86
CA VAL A 321 -3.47 -2.77 -4.16
C VAL A 321 -3.78 -1.51 -3.37
N GLN A 322 -2.79 -0.92 -2.67
CA GLN A 322 -2.99 0.39 -2.02
C GLN A 322 -3.36 1.48 -3.04
N GLY A 323 -2.71 1.49 -4.21
CA GLY A 323 -3.03 2.39 -5.31
C GLY A 323 -4.46 2.22 -5.79
N LEU A 324 -4.92 1.00 -5.98
CA LEU A 324 -6.28 0.72 -6.44
C LEU A 324 -7.37 1.37 -5.56
N SER A 325 -7.13 1.55 -4.26
CA SER A 325 -8.05 2.27 -3.36
C SER A 325 -8.29 3.73 -3.78
N GLN A 326 -7.43 4.27 -4.64
CA GLN A 326 -7.49 5.66 -5.09
C GLN A 326 -8.25 5.83 -6.41
N ILE A 327 -8.60 4.75 -7.10
CA ILE A 327 -9.30 4.82 -8.39
C ILE A 327 -10.45 5.82 -8.41
N PRO A 328 -11.38 5.85 -7.42
CA PRO A 328 -12.48 6.81 -7.44
C PRO A 328 -12.07 8.29 -7.36
N PHE A 329 -10.85 8.55 -6.87
CA PHE A 329 -10.37 9.91 -6.56
C PHE A 329 -9.36 10.45 -7.57
N VAL A 330 -8.97 9.63 -8.56
CA VAL A 330 -7.96 9.95 -9.59
C VAL A 330 -8.50 9.83 -11.01
N GLN A 331 -9.82 9.82 -11.18
CA GLN A 331 -10.48 9.64 -12.48
C GLN A 331 -10.13 10.75 -13.49
N ASN A 332 -9.75 11.93 -13.01
CA ASN A 332 -9.36 13.07 -13.82
C ASN A 332 -7.91 13.04 -14.32
N ALA A 333 -7.12 12.05 -13.92
CA ALA A 333 -5.75 11.83 -14.41
C ALA A 333 -5.73 10.63 -15.34
N SER A 334 -5.15 10.78 -16.54
CA SER A 334 -4.99 9.66 -17.48
C SER A 334 -3.88 8.71 -17.02
N SER A 335 -2.85 9.25 -16.36
CA SER A 335 -1.63 8.55 -15.94
C SER A 335 -1.23 9.02 -14.55
N TRP A 336 -1.09 8.08 -13.62
CA TRP A 336 -0.79 8.40 -12.23
C TRP A 336 0.00 7.28 -11.54
N GLY A 337 0.69 7.64 -10.47
CA GLY A 337 1.47 6.70 -9.68
C GLY A 337 1.13 6.72 -8.20
N ILE A 338 1.60 5.73 -7.48
CA ILE A 338 1.62 5.69 -6.02
C ILE A 338 3.03 5.42 -5.52
N LEU A 339 3.42 6.09 -4.44
CA LEU A 339 4.56 5.74 -3.61
C LEU A 339 4.07 5.45 -2.20
N THR A 340 4.37 4.27 -1.67
CA THR A 340 4.01 3.89 -0.30
C THR A 340 5.23 3.97 0.62
N ILE A 341 5.26 4.98 1.49
CA ILE A 341 6.38 5.24 2.42
C ILE A 341 6.14 4.45 3.70
N GLY A 342 6.87 3.36 3.85
CA GLY A 342 6.80 2.46 4.99
C GLY A 342 8.19 2.03 5.49
N THR A 343 8.37 0.76 5.80
CA THR A 343 9.68 0.14 6.08
C THR A 343 10.58 0.21 4.85
N GLY A 344 10.02 0.03 3.65
CA GLY A 344 10.61 0.32 2.36
C GLY A 344 9.80 1.38 1.62
N LEU A 345 10.13 1.62 0.35
CA LEU A 345 9.39 2.43 -0.59
C LEU A 345 8.74 1.53 -1.63
N GLY A 346 7.44 1.24 -1.46
CA GLY A 346 6.65 0.58 -2.50
C GLY A 346 6.23 1.58 -3.58
N ASN A 347 6.05 1.09 -4.80
CA ASN A 347 5.64 1.93 -5.93
C ASN A 347 4.81 1.16 -6.95
N ALA A 348 3.89 1.87 -7.60
CA ALA A 348 3.17 1.37 -8.76
C ALA A 348 2.75 2.55 -9.66
N HIS A 349 2.60 2.28 -10.95
CA HIS A 349 2.15 3.22 -11.94
C HIS A 349 0.95 2.68 -12.71
N PHE A 350 0.01 3.57 -13.01
CA PHE A 350 -1.28 3.21 -13.58
C PHE A 350 -1.67 4.14 -14.73
N SER A 351 -2.34 3.56 -15.72
CA SER A 351 -3.15 4.27 -16.71
C SER A 351 -4.62 4.00 -16.46
N ASN A 352 -5.43 5.05 -16.32
CA ASN A 352 -6.88 4.91 -16.24
C ASN A 352 -7.45 4.44 -17.57
N LYS A 353 -8.38 3.49 -17.53
CA LYS A 353 -9.13 3.07 -18.72
C LYS A 353 -10.20 4.12 -19.03
N ALA A 354 -10.41 4.41 -20.32
CA ALA A 354 -11.53 5.22 -20.72
C ALA A 354 -12.83 4.57 -20.25
N GLU A 355 -13.74 5.36 -19.69
CA GLU A 355 -15.11 4.90 -19.42
C GLU A 355 -15.75 4.47 -20.77
N ASN A 356 -16.16 3.19 -20.84
CA ASN A 356 -16.90 2.65 -22.00
C ASN A 356 -18.38 2.91 -21.86
#